data_e629278e7e9b8384c2755b7f97f85cd2
#
_entry.id   e629278e7e9b8384c2755b7f97f85cd2
#
_cell.length_a   1.000
_cell.length_b   1.000
_cell.length_c   1.000
_cell.angle_alpha   90.00
_cell.angle_beta   90.00
_cell.angle_gamma   90.00
#
_symmetry.space_group_name_H-M   'P 1'
#
loop_
_entity.id
_entity.type
_entity.pdbx_description
1 polymer ?
#
loop_
_entity_poly.entity_id
_entity_poly.type
_entity_poly.pdbx_seq_one_letter_code
_entity_poly.pdbx_strand_id
1 'polypeptide(L)'
;MNIKLYIFALLSIFLMSSSTGADFYSSMTKVDYVEGSKTLKFTTKLNTEHISSAIKIRPETAGFEAEVKRYVNKNVDVYVNGSAKTLTFTGSQVNGESVWVYFEAKGVSEISQLKIRNSILLETYPKQFNVVNIAYKGQQKTMNFTRGRETNQVEF
;
A
#
# COMPACT_ATOMS: atom_id res chain seq x y z
N MET A 1 -10.88 -43.76 -37.10
CA MET A 1 -10.46 -42.85 -36.01
C MET A 1 -11.24 -41.57 -36.14
N ASN A 2 -12.11 -41.30 -35.18
CA ASN A 2 -13.08 -40.19 -35.27
C ASN A 2 -12.43 -38.86 -34.91
N ILE A 3 -12.24 -38.02 -35.92
CA ILE A 3 -11.73 -36.65 -35.79
C ILE A 3 -12.54 -35.83 -34.74
N LYS A 4 -13.81 -36.17 -34.56
CA LYS A 4 -14.69 -35.55 -33.56
C LYS A 4 -14.22 -35.75 -32.10
N LEU A 5 -13.50 -36.82 -31.81
CA LEU A 5 -13.00 -37.13 -30.47
C LEU A 5 -11.80 -36.28 -30.09
N TYR A 6 -10.97 -35.92 -31.09
CA TYR A 6 -9.80 -35.06 -30.86
C TYR A 6 -10.16 -33.58 -30.65
N ILE A 7 -11.23 -33.13 -31.31
CA ILE A 7 -11.71 -31.75 -31.13
C ILE A 7 -12.25 -31.56 -29.72
N PHE A 8 -12.90 -32.59 -29.14
CA PHE A 8 -13.42 -32.52 -27.78
C PHE A 8 -12.30 -32.56 -26.74
N ALA A 9 -11.23 -33.29 -26.98
CA ALA A 9 -10.08 -33.36 -26.09
C ALA A 9 -9.26 -32.04 -26.12
N LEU A 10 -9.18 -31.38 -27.28
CA LEU A 10 -8.50 -30.09 -27.42
C LEU A 10 -9.29 -28.96 -26.73
N LEU A 11 -10.63 -29.04 -26.76
CA LEU A 11 -11.47 -28.03 -26.11
C LEU A 11 -11.45 -28.14 -24.58
N SER A 12 -11.28 -29.37 -24.06
CA SER A 12 -11.18 -29.59 -22.60
C SER A 12 -9.84 -29.12 -22.02
N ILE A 13 -8.78 -29.09 -22.83
CA ILE A 13 -7.47 -28.58 -22.40
C ILE A 13 -7.50 -27.05 -22.31
N PHE A 14 -8.31 -26.37 -23.13
CA PHE A 14 -8.43 -24.90 -23.09
C PHE A 14 -9.26 -24.39 -21.89
N LEU A 15 -10.10 -25.24 -21.31
CA LEU A 15 -10.90 -24.89 -20.12
C LEU A 15 -10.13 -25.04 -18.80
N MET A 16 -8.95 -25.66 -18.81
CA MET A 16 -8.10 -25.80 -17.63
C MET A 16 -7.05 -24.70 -17.47
N SER A 17 -6.99 -23.77 -18.41
CA SER A 17 -6.13 -22.58 -18.28
C SER A 17 -6.87 -21.35 -17.80
N SER A 18 -7.99 -21.51 -17.09
CA SER A 18 -8.45 -20.43 -16.22
C SER A 18 -7.41 -20.32 -15.11
N SER A 19 -6.44 -19.46 -15.36
CA SER A 19 -5.44 -19.08 -14.39
C SER A 19 -6.14 -18.84 -13.06
N THR A 20 -5.75 -19.57 -12.05
CA THR A 20 -5.87 -19.10 -10.69
C THR A 20 -5.27 -17.70 -10.70
N GLY A 21 -6.11 -16.66 -10.67
CA GLY A 21 -5.64 -15.31 -10.50
C GLY A 21 -4.72 -15.32 -9.29
N ALA A 22 -3.43 -15.13 -9.52
CA ALA A 22 -2.50 -14.99 -8.42
C ALA A 22 -2.99 -13.82 -7.59
N ASP A 23 -3.40 -14.06 -6.34
CA ASP A 23 -3.76 -13.00 -5.41
C ASP A 23 -2.57 -12.04 -5.30
N PHE A 24 -2.75 -10.86 -5.83
CA PHE A 24 -1.71 -9.85 -5.82
C PHE A 24 -1.84 -9.01 -4.56
N TYR A 25 -0.98 -9.29 -3.60
CA TYR A 25 -0.95 -8.59 -2.32
C TYR A 25 -0.06 -7.36 -2.42
N SER A 26 -0.67 -6.18 -2.55
CA SER A 26 0.07 -4.93 -2.66
C SER A 26 -0.63 -3.77 -1.97
N SER A 27 0.15 -2.78 -1.59
CA SER A 27 -0.33 -1.44 -1.25
C SER A 27 0.44 -0.40 -2.04
N MET A 28 -0.16 0.76 -2.22
CA MET A 28 0.48 1.88 -2.88
C MET A 28 0.30 3.13 -2.04
N THR A 29 1.38 3.86 -1.82
CA THR A 29 1.37 5.15 -1.15
C THR A 29 1.95 6.21 -2.07
N LYS A 30 1.22 7.29 -2.24
CA LYS A 30 1.69 8.50 -2.90
C LYS A 30 2.08 9.53 -1.84
N VAL A 31 3.26 10.11 -1.99
CA VAL A 31 3.77 11.15 -1.11
C VAL A 31 4.00 12.41 -1.93
N ASP A 32 3.29 13.48 -1.58
CA ASP A 32 3.42 14.79 -2.22
C ASP A 32 3.91 15.82 -1.21
N TYR A 33 4.90 16.61 -1.58
CA TYR A 33 5.35 17.74 -0.80
C TYR A 33 4.58 19.00 -1.19
N VAL A 34 3.99 19.65 -0.20
CA VAL A 34 3.31 20.94 -0.37
C VAL A 34 4.19 22.02 0.25
N GLU A 35 4.91 22.74 -0.61
CA GLU A 35 5.90 23.73 -0.19
C GLU A 35 5.29 24.87 0.62
N GLY A 36 4.13 25.38 0.21
CA GLY A 36 3.46 26.48 0.89
C GLY A 36 3.11 26.21 2.36
N SER A 37 2.75 24.98 2.70
CA SER A 37 2.41 24.55 4.05
C SER A 37 3.53 23.75 4.73
N LYS A 38 4.64 23.52 4.07
CA LYS A 38 5.75 22.68 4.54
C LYS A 38 5.28 21.31 5.04
N THR A 39 4.45 20.67 4.25
CA THR A 39 3.76 19.42 4.62
C THR A 39 4.03 18.33 3.62
N LEU A 40 4.37 17.13 4.09
CA LEU A 40 4.30 15.89 3.31
C LEU A 40 2.90 15.31 3.43
N LYS A 41 2.23 15.12 2.32
CA LYS A 41 0.90 14.50 2.25
C LYS A 41 1.00 13.10 1.70
N PHE A 42 0.41 12.16 2.43
CA PHE A 42 0.42 10.74 2.13
C PHE A 42 -0.99 10.28 1.76
N THR A 43 -1.09 9.54 0.68
CA THR A 43 -2.30 8.83 0.27
C THR A 43 -1.96 7.36 0.11
N THR A 44 -2.49 6.51 0.98
CA THR A 44 -2.26 5.07 0.95
C THR A 44 -3.51 4.34 0.47
N LYS A 45 -3.35 3.51 -0.55
CA LYS A 45 -4.40 2.63 -1.07
C LYS A 45 -4.14 1.19 -0.62
N LEU A 46 -5.13 0.59 0.02
CA LEU A 46 -5.12 -0.78 0.52
C LEU A 46 -6.24 -1.58 -0.14
N ASN A 47 -6.04 -2.89 -0.28
CA ASN A 47 -7.12 -3.80 -0.63
C ASN A 47 -8.03 -3.99 0.60
N THR A 48 -9.35 -3.81 0.41
CA THR A 48 -10.33 -3.85 1.50
C THR A 48 -10.35 -5.21 2.20
N GLU A 49 -10.37 -6.31 1.44
CA GLU A 49 -10.40 -7.65 2.02
C GLU A 49 -9.11 -7.97 2.78
N HIS A 50 -7.97 -7.58 2.25
CA HIS A 50 -6.68 -7.85 2.87
C HIS A 50 -6.55 -7.14 4.21
N ILE A 51 -6.89 -5.86 4.27
CA ILE A 51 -6.81 -5.12 5.55
C ILE A 51 -7.91 -5.59 6.52
N SER A 52 -9.11 -5.88 6.05
CA SER A 52 -10.18 -6.45 6.87
C SER A 52 -9.75 -7.76 7.53
N SER A 53 -9.14 -8.66 6.77
CA SER A 53 -8.63 -9.93 7.29
C SER A 53 -7.50 -9.74 8.30
N ALA A 54 -6.60 -8.81 8.05
CA ALA A 54 -5.47 -8.54 8.93
C ALA A 54 -5.88 -7.96 10.29
N ILE A 55 -6.81 -7.00 10.30
CA ILE A 55 -7.32 -6.40 11.53
C ILE A 55 -8.50 -7.15 12.16
N LYS A 56 -9.04 -8.17 11.45
CA LYS A 56 -10.16 -9.01 11.88
C LYS A 56 -11.44 -8.22 12.16
N ILE A 57 -11.72 -7.22 11.33
CA ILE A 57 -12.92 -6.38 11.40
C ILE A 57 -13.51 -6.30 10.00
N ARG A 58 -14.81 -6.51 9.89
CA ARG A 58 -15.53 -6.44 8.61
C ARG A 58 -15.66 -4.99 8.15
N PRO A 59 -15.54 -4.72 6.84
CA PRO A 59 -15.54 -3.34 6.31
C PRO A 59 -16.82 -2.55 6.63
N GLU A 60 -17.97 -3.22 6.73
CA GLU A 60 -19.24 -2.60 7.05
C GLU A 60 -19.44 -2.33 8.55
N THR A 61 -18.52 -2.77 9.40
CA THR A 61 -18.59 -2.57 10.84
C THR A 61 -18.31 -1.11 11.21
N ALA A 62 -19.10 -0.55 12.09
CA ALA A 62 -18.83 0.77 12.66
C ALA A 62 -17.45 0.75 13.33
N GLY A 63 -16.63 1.77 13.05
CA GLY A 63 -15.26 1.85 13.56
C GLY A 63 -14.19 1.17 12.70
N PHE A 64 -14.56 0.53 11.60
CA PHE A 64 -13.60 -0.09 10.66
C PHE A 64 -12.54 0.92 10.22
N GLU A 65 -12.94 2.10 9.78
CA GLU A 65 -12.00 3.14 9.32
C GLU A 65 -11.06 3.61 10.43
N ALA A 66 -11.56 3.74 11.66
CA ALA A 66 -10.74 4.10 12.81
C ALA A 66 -9.66 3.04 13.10
N GLU A 67 -10.01 1.75 12.98
CA GLU A 67 -9.06 0.66 13.18
C GLU A 67 -8.05 0.56 12.03
N VAL A 68 -8.46 0.85 10.81
CA VAL A 68 -7.53 0.94 9.66
C VAL A 68 -6.50 2.06 9.89
N LYS A 69 -6.94 3.22 10.33
CA LYS A 69 -6.03 4.33 10.69
C LYS A 69 -5.03 3.93 11.77
N ARG A 70 -5.51 3.29 12.82
CA ARG A 70 -4.66 2.81 13.91
C ARG A 70 -3.63 1.80 13.41
N TYR A 71 -4.05 0.88 12.56
CA TYR A 71 -3.19 -0.11 11.94
C TYR A 71 -2.09 0.56 11.08
N VAL A 72 -2.46 1.50 10.22
CA VAL A 72 -1.50 2.23 9.37
C VAL A 72 -0.52 3.03 10.24
N ASN A 73 -1.01 3.72 11.26
CA ASN A 73 -0.15 4.49 12.17
C ASN A 73 0.88 3.60 12.88
N LYS A 74 0.51 2.38 13.24
CA LYS A 74 1.42 1.42 13.87
C LYS A 74 2.47 0.88 12.89
N ASN A 75 2.15 0.79 11.61
CA ASN A 75 2.96 0.11 10.60
C ASN A 75 3.72 1.06 9.65
N VAL A 76 3.62 2.37 9.87
CA VAL A 76 4.34 3.36 9.07
C VAL A 76 5.06 4.35 9.99
N ASP A 77 6.36 4.51 9.79
CA ASP A 77 7.16 5.56 10.40
C ASP A 77 7.84 6.38 9.32
N VAL A 78 7.94 7.67 9.54
CA VAL A 78 8.55 8.62 8.61
C VAL A 78 9.63 9.42 9.33
N TYR A 79 10.81 9.47 8.72
CA TYR A 79 11.96 10.23 9.20
C TYR A 79 12.42 11.19 8.11
N VAL A 80 12.48 12.46 8.41
CA VAL A 80 13.00 13.49 7.51
C VAL A 80 14.33 13.98 8.06
N ASN A 81 15.39 13.84 7.28
CA ASN A 81 16.74 14.23 7.68
C ASN A 81 17.15 13.64 9.05
N GLY A 82 16.77 12.39 9.29
CA GLY A 82 17.06 11.68 10.52
C GLY A 82 16.10 11.93 11.69
N SER A 83 15.15 12.87 11.55
CA SER A 83 14.18 13.20 12.60
C SER A 83 12.84 12.51 12.36
N ALA A 84 12.34 11.80 13.36
CA ALA A 84 11.02 11.18 13.32
C ALA A 84 9.93 12.24 13.22
N LYS A 85 8.96 12.00 12.32
CA LYS A 85 7.81 12.88 12.13
C LYS A 85 6.55 12.25 12.68
N THR A 86 5.76 13.04 13.38
CA THR A 86 4.43 12.64 13.81
C THR A 86 3.48 12.65 12.61
N LEU A 87 2.75 11.57 12.42
CA LEU A 87 1.75 11.45 11.36
C LEU A 87 0.39 11.89 11.89
N THR A 88 -0.24 12.81 11.18
CA THR A 88 -1.60 13.28 11.46
C THR A 88 -2.54 12.71 10.42
N PHE A 89 -3.49 11.87 10.84
CA PHE A 89 -4.47 11.30 9.95
C PHE A 89 -5.59 12.29 9.68
N THR A 90 -5.83 12.57 8.40
CA THR A 90 -6.81 13.57 7.96
C THR A 90 -8.10 12.97 7.45
N GLY A 91 -8.11 11.69 7.11
CA GLY A 91 -9.31 11.00 6.67
C GLY A 91 -9.05 9.58 6.18
N SER A 92 -10.13 8.89 5.88
CA SER A 92 -10.12 7.61 5.19
C SER A 92 -11.41 7.44 4.40
N GLN A 93 -11.39 6.55 3.43
CA GLN A 93 -12.55 6.28 2.58
C GLN A 93 -12.52 4.81 2.16
N VAL A 94 -13.62 4.11 2.38
CA VAL A 94 -13.85 2.77 1.84
C VAL A 94 -14.65 2.92 0.56
N ASN A 95 -14.09 2.42 -0.54
CA ASN A 95 -14.73 2.45 -1.85
C ASN A 95 -14.56 1.09 -2.53
N GLY A 96 -15.54 0.21 -2.31
CA GLY A 96 -15.53 -1.14 -2.85
C GLY A 96 -14.30 -1.95 -2.42
N GLU A 97 -13.47 -2.32 -3.38
CA GLU A 97 -12.28 -3.15 -3.16
C GLU A 97 -11.09 -2.40 -2.57
N SER A 98 -11.20 -1.07 -2.42
CA SER A 98 -10.11 -0.24 -1.94
C SER A 98 -10.47 0.55 -0.70
N VAL A 99 -9.50 0.63 0.22
CA VAL A 99 -9.51 1.56 1.34
C VAL A 99 -8.43 2.59 1.09
N TRP A 100 -8.82 3.86 1.13
CA TRP A 100 -7.92 5.00 1.02
C TRP A 100 -7.69 5.60 2.39
N VAL A 101 -6.44 5.85 2.74
CA VAL A 101 -6.06 6.47 4.01
C VAL A 101 -5.22 7.70 3.73
N TYR A 102 -5.61 8.82 4.31
CA TYR A 102 -4.95 10.11 4.14
C TYR A 102 -4.30 10.54 5.44
N PHE A 103 -3.03 10.89 5.37
CA PHE A 103 -2.30 11.40 6.53
C PHE A 103 -1.19 12.36 6.07
N GLU A 104 -0.64 13.10 7.01
CA GLU A 104 0.37 14.09 6.69
C GLU A 104 1.42 14.22 7.79
N ALA A 105 2.60 14.68 7.40
CA ALA A 105 3.68 15.09 8.29
C ALA A 105 3.95 16.59 8.08
N LYS A 106 3.77 17.38 9.12
CA LYS A 106 3.96 18.83 9.10
C LYS A 106 5.37 19.23 9.53
N GLY A 107 5.73 20.49 9.25
CA GLY A 107 7.01 21.05 9.68
C GLY A 107 8.20 20.48 8.89
N VAL A 108 8.01 20.24 7.60
CA VAL A 108 9.04 19.76 6.69
C VAL A 108 9.50 20.91 5.80
N SER A 109 10.62 21.54 6.15
CA SER A 109 11.14 22.69 5.38
C SER A 109 11.93 22.27 4.16
N GLU A 110 12.83 21.31 4.32
CA GLU A 110 13.69 20.80 3.27
C GLU A 110 13.96 19.33 3.51
N ILE A 111 14.06 18.55 2.44
CA ILE A 111 14.34 17.12 2.52
C ILE A 111 15.65 16.83 1.77
N SER A 112 16.67 16.43 2.51
CA SER A 112 17.88 15.82 1.93
C SER A 112 17.82 14.29 1.97
N GLN A 113 17.16 13.73 2.99
CA GLN A 113 16.96 12.28 3.13
C GLN A 113 15.57 12.01 3.69
N LEU A 114 14.87 11.10 3.04
CA LEU A 114 13.58 10.58 3.50
C LEU A 114 13.71 9.09 3.76
N LYS A 115 13.49 8.68 5.01
CA LYS A 115 13.47 7.28 5.42
C LYS A 115 12.06 6.91 5.86
N ILE A 116 11.56 5.80 5.36
CA ILE A 116 10.24 5.28 5.69
C ILE A 116 10.36 3.83 6.13
N ARG A 117 9.69 3.49 7.24
CA ARG A 117 9.34 2.11 7.57
C ARG A 117 7.89 1.89 7.15
N ASN A 118 7.67 0.88 6.34
CA ASN A 118 6.33 0.49 5.89
C ASN A 118 6.20 -1.02 5.99
N SER A 119 5.57 -1.48 7.05
CA SER A 119 5.32 -2.91 7.31
C SER A 119 3.85 -3.30 7.08
N ILE A 120 3.08 -2.47 6.38
CA ILE A 120 1.67 -2.73 6.09
C ILE A 120 1.50 -4.11 5.45
N LEU A 121 0.71 -4.98 6.11
CA LEU A 121 0.35 -6.33 5.67
C LEU A 121 1.52 -7.30 5.44
N LEU A 122 2.75 -6.91 5.75
CA LEU A 122 3.93 -7.76 5.56
C LEU A 122 3.96 -8.94 6.53
N GLU A 123 3.43 -8.77 7.74
CA GLU A 123 3.32 -9.85 8.72
C GLU A 123 2.24 -10.86 8.32
N THR A 124 1.13 -10.39 7.80
CA THR A 124 -0.03 -11.22 7.45
C THR A 124 0.17 -11.97 6.14
N TYR A 125 0.75 -11.31 5.13
CA TYR A 125 0.91 -11.88 3.78
C TYR A 125 2.39 -11.94 3.39
N PRO A 126 2.98 -13.13 3.25
CA PRO A 126 4.41 -13.27 2.90
C PRO A 126 4.81 -12.64 1.57
N LYS A 127 3.87 -12.54 0.63
CA LYS A 127 4.10 -11.98 -0.71
C LYS A 127 3.66 -10.53 -0.84
N GLN A 128 3.31 -9.87 0.25
CA GLN A 128 2.94 -8.46 0.23
C GLN A 128 4.07 -7.60 -0.32
N PHE A 129 3.71 -6.69 -1.21
CA PHE A 129 4.63 -5.75 -1.82
C PHE A 129 4.06 -4.34 -1.67
N ASN A 130 4.77 -3.47 -0.96
CA ASN A 130 4.35 -2.09 -0.75
C ASN A 130 5.20 -1.15 -1.58
N VAL A 131 4.57 -0.22 -2.28
CA VAL A 131 5.23 0.79 -3.10
C VAL A 131 4.93 2.16 -2.55
N VAL A 132 5.96 2.98 -2.42
CA VAL A 132 5.83 4.40 -2.04
C VAL A 132 6.46 5.25 -3.13
N ASN A 133 5.65 6.09 -3.75
CA ASN A 133 6.08 7.04 -4.78
C ASN A 133 6.12 8.44 -4.19
N ILE A 134 7.27 9.09 -4.27
CA ILE A 134 7.52 10.41 -3.66
C ILE A 134 7.75 11.45 -4.75
N ALA A 135 7.00 12.55 -4.68
CA ALA A 135 7.21 13.74 -5.49
C ALA A 135 7.69 14.89 -4.59
N TYR A 136 8.90 15.35 -4.82
CA TYR A 136 9.53 16.44 -4.07
C TYR A 136 10.28 17.37 -5.02
N LYS A 137 9.85 18.63 -5.10
CA LYS A 137 10.49 19.70 -5.89
C LYS A 137 10.91 19.24 -7.31
N GLY A 138 9.99 18.64 -8.05
CA GLY A 138 10.20 18.15 -9.41
C GLY A 138 10.97 16.83 -9.51
N GLN A 139 11.42 16.25 -8.40
CA GLN A 139 12.03 14.93 -8.36
C GLN A 139 11.02 13.86 -8.00
N GLN A 140 11.15 12.71 -8.67
CA GLN A 140 10.32 11.53 -8.42
C GLN A 140 11.20 10.41 -7.91
N LYS A 141 10.87 9.85 -6.75
CA LYS A 141 11.57 8.70 -6.17
C LYS A 141 10.57 7.61 -5.82
N THR A 142 11.00 6.36 -5.90
CA THR A 142 10.18 5.20 -5.56
C THR A 142 10.90 4.34 -4.55
N MET A 143 10.18 3.93 -3.51
CA MET A 143 10.63 2.94 -2.52
C MET A 143 9.76 1.70 -2.58
N ASN A 144 10.37 0.54 -2.43
CA ASN A 144 9.69 -0.74 -2.35
C ASN A 144 9.95 -1.39 -0.99
N PHE A 145 8.92 -2.08 -0.45
CA PHE A 145 8.98 -2.73 0.84
C PHE A 145 8.43 -4.14 0.73
N THR A 146 9.17 -5.08 1.26
CA THR A 146 8.80 -6.50 1.32
C THR A 146 9.12 -7.04 2.70
N ARG A 147 8.68 -8.27 2.99
CA ARG A 147 9.04 -8.93 4.24
C ARG A 147 10.57 -9.08 4.32
N GLY A 148 11.17 -8.63 5.43
CA GLY A 148 12.61 -8.54 5.60
C GLY A 148 13.24 -7.25 5.09
N ARG A 149 12.47 -6.39 4.41
CA ARG A 149 12.89 -5.08 3.90
C ARG A 149 11.81 -4.03 4.18
N GLU A 150 11.49 -3.86 5.44
CA GLU A 150 10.42 -2.96 5.90
C GLU A 150 10.84 -1.49 5.96
N THR A 151 12.14 -1.21 5.89
CA THR A 151 12.67 0.16 5.95
C THR A 151 13.48 0.46 4.69
N ASN A 152 13.27 1.62 4.12
CA ASN A 152 14.00 2.10 2.94
C ASN A 152 14.18 3.62 3.04
N GLN A 153 15.16 4.15 2.29
CA GLN A 153 15.42 5.59 2.26
C GLN A 153 15.79 6.04 0.84
N VAL A 154 15.54 7.31 0.58
CA VAL A 154 15.97 8.01 -0.64
C VAL A 154 16.61 9.33 -0.27
N GLU A 155 17.50 9.80 -1.14
CA GLU A 155 18.14 11.09 -1.01
C GLU A 155 17.70 12.03 -2.14
N PHE A 156 17.70 13.31 -1.85
CA PHE A 156 17.32 14.37 -2.77
C PHE A 156 18.43 15.39 -2.96
#